data_08d684ae6cf2c217ef704dedb831e6eb
#
_entry.id   08d684ae6cf2c217ef704dedb831e6eb
#
_cell.length_a   1.000
_cell.length_b   1.000
_cell.length_c   1.000
_cell.angle_alpha   90.00
_cell.angle_beta   90.00
_cell.angle_gamma   90.00
#
_symmetry.space_group_name_H-M   'P 1'
#
loop_
_entity.id
_entity.type
_entity.pdbx_description
1 polymer ?
#
loop_
_entity_poly.entity_id
_entity_poly.type
_entity_poly.pdbx_seq_one_letter_code
_entity_poly.pdbx_strand_id
1 'polypeptide(L)'
;MSGGEKKNWRRWLWPVLLVLLGALAAFELLRPDLRQSGAVPVNDGSGTIWIEPDPNLPRSSLKSSDFDRLGSAIVYTGSGYAAYQGVDVSEWQKSIRWQEVADSGVDFAVIRCGFRRAVMGTLEQDLLFEDNYTGAGEAGLRRGLYFFSQAVSVEEAEAEAAYTLELLGGRALELPIFFDWETVDDPEARSLGVSGETVTACAAAFCRVIEAAGYKAGIYFNLQMGYHTYDLGQFSAQTLWLAEPGEHPTFYYETALWQYDHHGTVTGIDTEADRNLLFEKIEESKN
;
A
#
# COMPACT_ATOMS: atom_id res chain seq x y z
N MET A 1 64.31 9.85 -29.06
CA MET A 1 63.81 8.47 -29.32
C MET A 1 63.32 7.93 -28.00
N SER A 2 62.01 7.99 -27.80
CA SER A 2 61.38 7.52 -26.57
C SER A 2 60.29 6.55 -27.02
N GLY A 3 60.60 5.26 -26.88
CA GLY A 3 59.63 4.19 -27.19
C GLY A 3 58.67 4.00 -26.02
N GLY A 4 57.41 4.37 -26.23
CA GLY A 4 56.32 4.13 -25.27
C GLY A 4 55.94 2.66 -25.28
N GLU A 5 56.17 1.95 -24.20
CA GLU A 5 55.62 0.61 -23.96
C GLU A 5 54.10 0.68 -23.88
N LYS A 6 53.41 0.15 -24.90
CA LYS A 6 51.98 -0.11 -24.83
C LYS A 6 51.69 -1.23 -23.84
N LYS A 7 51.33 -0.87 -22.62
CA LYS A 7 50.92 -1.79 -21.55
C LYS A 7 49.77 -2.68 -22.03
N ASN A 8 49.99 -3.96 -22.17
CA ASN A 8 49.10 -4.96 -22.72
C ASN A 8 48.00 -5.34 -21.68
N TRP A 9 47.14 -4.41 -21.33
CA TRP A 9 46.05 -4.55 -20.36
C TRP A 9 45.02 -5.65 -20.71
N ARG A 10 44.92 -5.99 -22.03
CA ARG A 10 44.05 -7.06 -22.52
C ARG A 10 44.43 -8.45 -21.97
N ARG A 11 45.64 -8.67 -21.54
CA ARG A 11 46.09 -9.97 -20.99
C ARG A 11 45.52 -10.22 -19.57
N TRP A 12 45.05 -9.17 -18.87
CA TRP A 12 44.47 -9.27 -17.54
C TRP A 12 42.96 -9.31 -17.55
N LEU A 13 42.27 -8.97 -18.64
CA LEU A 13 40.81 -9.00 -18.75
C LEU A 13 40.27 -10.43 -18.66
N TRP A 14 40.93 -11.40 -19.30
CA TRP A 14 40.44 -12.78 -19.29
C TRP A 14 40.48 -13.45 -17.91
N PRO A 15 41.60 -13.38 -17.12
CA PRO A 15 41.59 -13.95 -15.79
C PRO A 15 40.61 -13.25 -14.83
N VAL A 16 40.40 -11.92 -14.93
CA VAL A 16 39.40 -11.21 -14.13
C VAL A 16 37.99 -11.64 -14.52
N LEU A 17 37.71 -11.81 -15.82
CA LEU A 17 36.40 -12.31 -16.30
C LEU A 17 36.13 -13.73 -15.82
N LEU A 18 37.14 -14.61 -15.84
CA LEU A 18 37.05 -16.00 -15.34
C LEU A 18 36.81 -16.05 -13.82
N VAL A 19 37.42 -15.14 -13.07
CA VAL A 19 37.22 -15.05 -11.61
C VAL A 19 35.78 -14.54 -11.31
N LEU A 20 35.30 -13.56 -12.07
CA LEU A 20 33.92 -13.07 -11.94
C LEU A 20 32.88 -14.11 -12.36
N LEU A 21 33.11 -14.85 -13.44
CA LEU A 21 32.25 -15.96 -13.86
C LEU A 21 32.31 -17.13 -12.87
N GLY A 22 33.48 -17.41 -12.31
CA GLY A 22 33.65 -18.41 -11.24
C GLY A 22 32.96 -17.99 -9.94
N ALA A 23 33.03 -16.73 -9.58
CA ALA A 23 32.32 -16.17 -8.41
C ALA A 23 30.79 -16.17 -8.63
N LEU A 24 30.31 -15.85 -9.82
CA LEU A 24 28.88 -15.97 -10.19
C LEU A 24 28.40 -17.43 -10.16
N ALA A 25 29.20 -18.36 -10.72
CA ALA A 25 28.87 -19.78 -10.69
C ALA A 25 28.92 -20.36 -9.27
N ALA A 26 29.88 -19.93 -8.43
CA ALA A 26 29.95 -20.32 -7.02
C ALA A 26 28.77 -19.71 -6.22
N PHE A 27 28.38 -18.49 -6.50
CA PHE A 27 27.21 -17.83 -5.90
C PHE A 27 25.91 -18.55 -6.28
N GLU A 28 25.77 -19.01 -7.52
CA GLU A 28 24.63 -19.84 -7.97
C GLU A 28 24.66 -21.26 -7.37
N LEU A 29 25.86 -21.84 -7.17
CA LEU A 29 26.06 -23.15 -6.54
C LEU A 29 25.86 -23.12 -5.02
N LEU A 30 26.11 -21.98 -4.38
CA LEU A 30 25.89 -21.75 -2.94
C LEU A 30 24.45 -21.31 -2.61
N ARG A 31 23.56 -21.23 -3.63
CA ARG A 31 22.11 -20.98 -3.48
C ARG A 31 21.20 -22.22 -3.47
N PRO A 32 21.66 -23.48 -3.24
CA PRO A 32 20.74 -24.63 -3.24
C PRO A 32 19.68 -24.57 -2.14
N ASP A 33 19.97 -23.90 -1.01
CA ASP A 33 19.08 -23.89 0.15
C ASP A 33 17.79 -23.08 -0.05
N LEU A 34 17.84 -21.96 -0.79
CA LEU A 34 16.66 -21.10 -1.02
C LEU A 34 15.65 -21.73 -1.97
N ARG A 35 16.09 -22.54 -2.95
CA ARG A 35 15.18 -23.27 -3.84
C ARG A 35 14.56 -24.51 -3.19
N GLN A 36 15.21 -25.09 -2.17
CA GLN A 36 14.69 -26.22 -1.40
C GLN A 36 13.72 -25.80 -0.29
N SER A 37 13.78 -24.54 0.16
CA SER A 37 12.94 -24.00 1.24
C SER A 37 11.53 -23.60 0.81
N GLY A 38 11.20 -23.61 -0.49
CA GLY A 38 9.91 -23.08 -0.99
C GLY A 38 9.88 -21.55 -1.14
N ALA A 39 11.01 -20.88 -0.94
CA ALA A 39 11.13 -19.43 -1.12
C ALA A 39 10.88 -19.03 -2.58
N VAL A 40 10.24 -17.89 -2.77
CA VAL A 40 9.91 -17.30 -4.08
C VAL A 40 10.54 -15.94 -4.26
N PRO A 41 10.99 -15.58 -5.48
CA PRO A 41 11.51 -14.24 -5.74
C PRO A 41 10.35 -13.26 -5.91
N VAL A 42 10.47 -12.09 -5.29
CA VAL A 42 9.54 -10.96 -5.41
C VAL A 42 10.31 -9.66 -5.58
N ASN A 43 9.65 -8.64 -6.11
CA ASN A 43 10.20 -7.28 -6.15
C ASN A 43 9.63 -6.50 -4.96
N ASP A 44 10.51 -5.95 -4.11
CA ASP A 44 10.12 -5.15 -2.95
C ASP A 44 10.09 -3.63 -3.23
N GLY A 45 10.24 -3.24 -4.49
CA GLY A 45 10.34 -1.84 -4.92
C GLY A 45 11.79 -1.32 -5.01
N SER A 46 12.74 -1.99 -4.33
CA SER A 46 14.19 -1.68 -4.43
C SER A 46 14.96 -2.71 -5.24
N GLY A 47 14.41 -3.89 -5.42
CA GLY A 47 15.03 -4.98 -6.16
C GLY A 47 14.36 -6.32 -5.91
N THR A 48 15.03 -7.39 -6.33
CA THR A 48 14.54 -8.75 -6.13
C THR A 48 15.01 -9.29 -4.78
N ILE A 49 14.06 -9.67 -3.94
CA ILE A 49 14.30 -10.40 -2.69
C ILE A 49 13.68 -11.79 -2.77
N TRP A 50 14.04 -12.67 -1.82
CA TRP A 50 13.43 -13.99 -1.68
C TRP A 50 12.62 -14.03 -0.40
N ILE A 51 11.36 -14.42 -0.49
CA ILE A 51 10.47 -14.58 0.66
C ILE A 51 10.06 -16.04 0.81
N GLU A 52 9.84 -16.48 2.04
CA GLU A 52 9.08 -17.69 2.33
C GLU A 52 7.61 -17.30 2.42
N PRO A 53 6.74 -17.80 1.51
CA PRO A 53 5.33 -17.40 1.51
C PRO A 53 4.64 -17.74 2.83
N ASP A 54 3.91 -16.77 3.39
CA ASP A 54 3.08 -16.99 4.57
C ASP A 54 1.84 -17.82 4.18
N PRO A 55 1.62 -18.99 4.81
CA PRO A 55 0.49 -19.85 4.51
C PRO A 55 -0.87 -19.28 4.90
N ASN A 56 -0.91 -18.24 5.74
CA ASN A 56 -2.14 -17.58 6.16
C ASN A 56 -2.66 -16.57 5.13
N LEU A 57 -1.82 -16.18 4.16
CA LEU A 57 -2.15 -15.19 3.15
C LEU A 57 -2.32 -15.86 1.78
N PRO A 58 -3.44 -15.64 1.09
CA PRO A 58 -3.62 -16.12 -0.26
C PRO A 58 -2.66 -15.41 -1.23
N ARG A 59 -2.11 -16.19 -2.16
CA ARG A 59 -1.33 -15.61 -3.26
C ARG A 59 -2.24 -14.81 -4.18
N SER A 60 -1.78 -13.66 -4.64
CA SER A 60 -2.46 -12.87 -5.67
C SER A 60 -2.68 -13.68 -6.94
N SER A 61 -3.88 -13.63 -7.47
CA SER A 61 -4.27 -14.21 -8.75
C SER A 61 -4.32 -13.19 -9.89
N LEU A 62 -4.07 -11.92 -9.60
CA LEU A 62 -4.02 -10.83 -10.59
C LEU A 62 -2.82 -11.04 -11.53
N LYS A 63 -3.03 -10.80 -12.82
CA LYS A 63 -1.99 -10.93 -13.86
C LYS A 63 -1.84 -9.59 -14.57
N SER A 64 -0.64 -9.26 -15.01
CA SER A 64 -0.38 -8.05 -15.80
C SER A 64 -1.27 -7.92 -17.05
N SER A 65 -1.65 -9.06 -17.66
CA SER A 65 -2.54 -9.10 -18.81
C SER A 65 -3.99 -8.72 -18.51
N ASP A 66 -4.35 -8.62 -17.23
CA ASP A 66 -5.72 -8.33 -16.78
C ASP A 66 -5.93 -6.82 -16.57
N PHE A 67 -4.93 -6.00 -16.94
CA PHE A 67 -4.96 -4.56 -16.77
C PHE A 67 -4.71 -3.83 -18.09
N ASP A 68 -5.48 -2.80 -18.34
CA ASP A 68 -5.32 -1.88 -19.45
C ASP A 68 -5.32 -0.44 -18.95
N ARG A 69 -4.72 0.48 -19.72
CA ARG A 69 -4.76 1.91 -19.45
C ARG A 69 -5.80 2.59 -20.33
N LEU A 70 -6.76 3.28 -19.71
CA LEU A 70 -7.76 4.08 -20.39
C LEU A 70 -7.60 5.56 -19.98
N GLY A 71 -6.91 6.33 -20.79
CA GLY A 71 -6.52 7.70 -20.44
C GLY A 71 -5.56 7.73 -19.26
N SER A 72 -5.92 8.40 -18.17
CA SER A 72 -5.15 8.40 -16.91
C SER A 72 -5.55 7.26 -15.96
N ALA A 73 -6.63 6.51 -16.26
CA ALA A 73 -7.09 5.41 -15.42
C ALA A 73 -6.47 4.09 -15.82
N ILE A 74 -6.20 3.24 -14.81
CA ILE A 74 -6.00 1.81 -14.99
C ILE A 74 -7.36 1.13 -14.86
N VAL A 75 -7.67 0.21 -15.77
CA VAL A 75 -8.90 -0.58 -15.73
C VAL A 75 -8.56 -2.06 -15.64
N TYR A 76 -9.32 -2.79 -14.85
CA TYR A 76 -9.20 -4.25 -14.76
C TYR A 76 -10.10 -4.89 -15.80
N THR A 77 -9.54 -5.76 -16.63
CA THR A 77 -10.23 -6.46 -17.73
C THR A 77 -10.30 -7.97 -17.51
N GLY A 78 -9.78 -8.46 -16.39
CA GLY A 78 -9.85 -9.87 -16.01
C GLY A 78 -11.26 -10.30 -15.59
N SER A 79 -11.44 -11.60 -15.34
CA SER A 79 -12.75 -12.19 -15.04
C SER A 79 -12.94 -12.62 -13.57
N GLY A 80 -11.87 -12.53 -12.76
CA GLY A 80 -11.91 -13.04 -11.37
C GLY A 80 -12.51 -12.07 -10.36
N TYR A 81 -12.56 -10.78 -10.71
CA TYR A 81 -13.00 -9.71 -9.81
C TYR A 81 -13.90 -8.72 -10.53
N ALA A 82 -14.85 -8.14 -9.79
CA ALA A 82 -15.39 -6.84 -10.11
C ALA A 82 -14.41 -5.79 -9.59
N ALA A 83 -14.06 -4.81 -10.45
CA ALA A 83 -13.13 -3.76 -10.07
C ALA A 83 -13.82 -2.40 -10.12
N TYR A 84 -13.56 -1.56 -9.13
CA TYR A 84 -14.17 -0.26 -8.95
C TYR A 84 -13.10 0.81 -8.86
N GLN A 85 -13.35 1.97 -9.48
CA GLN A 85 -12.45 3.12 -9.45
C GLN A 85 -12.64 3.90 -8.16
N GLY A 86 -11.55 4.34 -7.54
CA GLY A 86 -11.60 5.14 -6.34
C GLY A 86 -10.52 6.20 -6.26
N VAL A 87 -10.70 7.07 -5.29
CA VAL A 87 -9.71 8.06 -4.87
C VAL A 87 -9.49 7.96 -3.38
N ASP A 88 -8.30 8.30 -2.91
CA ASP A 88 -8.14 8.66 -1.50
C ASP A 88 -7.76 10.14 -1.38
N VAL A 89 -8.30 10.77 -0.35
CA VAL A 89 -8.28 12.24 -0.22
C VAL A 89 -8.14 12.69 1.22
N SER A 90 -7.62 13.90 1.37
CA SER A 90 -7.48 14.62 2.62
C SER A 90 -7.69 16.12 2.41
N GLU A 91 -7.33 16.94 3.38
CA GLU A 91 -7.29 18.41 3.23
C GLU A 91 -6.38 18.90 2.10
N TRP A 92 -5.43 18.07 1.66
CA TRP A 92 -4.49 18.41 0.58
C TRP A 92 -5.17 18.54 -0.78
N GLN A 93 -6.29 17.84 -1.00
CA GLN A 93 -7.10 17.96 -2.22
C GLN A 93 -7.98 19.21 -2.22
N LYS A 94 -8.03 19.97 -1.11
CA LYS A 94 -8.83 21.17 -0.95
C LYS A 94 -10.32 20.91 -1.19
N SER A 95 -11.05 21.89 -1.71
CA SER A 95 -12.48 21.73 -2.02
C SER A 95 -12.67 20.83 -3.24
N ILE A 96 -13.48 19.78 -3.08
CA ILE A 96 -13.78 18.78 -4.10
C ILE A 96 -15.24 18.95 -4.57
N ARG A 97 -15.45 18.89 -5.89
CA ARG A 97 -16.77 18.87 -6.51
C ARG A 97 -17.23 17.42 -6.67
N TRP A 98 -17.71 16.84 -5.57
CA TRP A 98 -17.97 15.40 -5.45
C TRP A 98 -18.93 14.85 -6.52
N GLN A 99 -19.93 15.60 -6.96
CA GLN A 99 -20.80 15.16 -8.05
C GLN A 99 -20.00 14.99 -9.36
N GLU A 100 -19.09 15.90 -9.68
CA GLU A 100 -18.22 15.77 -10.86
C GLU A 100 -17.27 14.56 -10.74
N VAL A 101 -16.79 14.27 -9.53
CA VAL A 101 -15.96 13.08 -9.25
C VAL A 101 -16.77 11.81 -9.56
N ALA A 102 -18.00 11.70 -9.04
CA ALA A 102 -18.88 10.56 -9.28
C ALA A 102 -19.23 10.41 -10.77
N ASP A 103 -19.59 11.52 -11.43
CA ASP A 103 -19.93 11.55 -12.86
C ASP A 103 -18.73 11.15 -13.76
N SER A 104 -17.51 11.25 -13.26
CA SER A 104 -16.29 10.83 -13.97
C SER A 104 -16.03 9.32 -13.92
N GLY A 105 -16.85 8.55 -13.22
CA GLY A 105 -16.76 7.11 -13.10
C GLY A 105 -15.94 6.64 -11.88
N VAL A 106 -15.81 7.49 -10.86
CA VAL A 106 -15.29 7.09 -9.53
C VAL A 106 -16.44 6.49 -8.72
N ASP A 107 -16.20 5.34 -8.11
CA ASP A 107 -17.20 4.55 -7.36
C ASP A 107 -17.06 4.71 -5.85
N PHE A 108 -15.86 5.08 -5.35
CA PHE A 108 -15.58 5.17 -3.92
C PHE A 108 -14.51 6.22 -3.58
N ALA A 109 -14.54 6.63 -2.32
CA ALA A 109 -13.49 7.46 -1.73
C ALA A 109 -13.03 6.88 -0.39
N VAL A 110 -11.71 6.86 -0.14
CA VAL A 110 -11.12 6.63 1.18
C VAL A 110 -10.66 7.98 1.73
N ILE A 111 -11.25 8.44 2.83
CA ILE A 111 -11.16 9.82 3.30
C ILE A 111 -10.32 9.87 4.58
N ARG A 112 -9.30 10.74 4.63
CA ARG A 112 -8.58 10.96 5.87
C ARG A 112 -9.50 11.59 6.92
N CYS A 113 -9.72 10.86 8.01
CA CYS A 113 -10.52 11.42 9.12
C CYS A 113 -9.66 12.24 10.08
N GLY A 114 -8.42 11.85 10.27
CA GLY A 114 -7.50 12.53 11.16
C GLY A 114 -6.09 11.97 11.06
N PHE A 115 -5.21 12.51 11.87
CA PHE A 115 -3.80 12.13 11.90
C PHE A 115 -3.18 12.37 13.26
N ARG A 116 -2.05 11.70 13.53
CA ARG A 116 -1.16 12.04 14.64
C ARG A 116 0.00 12.85 14.11
N ARG A 117 0.28 13.99 14.75
CA ARG A 117 1.45 14.82 14.43
C ARG A 117 2.76 14.05 14.62
N ALA A 118 3.61 14.09 13.60
CA ALA A 118 4.84 13.31 13.55
C ALA A 118 5.84 13.62 14.66
N VAL A 119 5.92 14.86 15.12
CA VAL A 119 6.85 15.31 16.16
C VAL A 119 6.14 15.42 17.51
N MET A 120 5.02 16.15 17.56
CA MET A 120 4.31 16.46 18.80
C MET A 120 3.47 15.30 19.34
N GLY A 121 3.07 14.36 18.49
CA GLY A 121 2.25 13.20 18.86
C GLY A 121 0.79 13.54 19.19
N THR A 122 0.33 14.77 18.95
CA THR A 122 -1.07 15.17 19.16
C THR A 122 -1.97 14.60 18.06
N LEU A 123 -3.19 14.22 18.44
CA LEU A 123 -4.23 13.79 17.51
C LEU A 123 -4.93 15.04 16.95
N GLU A 124 -5.16 15.06 15.65
CA GLU A 124 -5.84 16.15 14.98
C GLU A 124 -6.82 15.60 13.94
N GLN A 125 -7.97 16.24 13.82
CA GLN A 125 -8.93 15.96 12.76
C GLN A 125 -8.40 16.56 11.45
N ASP A 126 -8.63 15.87 10.33
CA ASP A 126 -8.43 16.46 9.00
C ASP A 126 -9.42 17.62 8.79
N LEU A 127 -8.92 18.76 8.34
CA LEU A 127 -9.72 19.98 8.24
C LEU A 127 -10.92 19.87 7.29
N LEU A 128 -10.85 18.98 6.29
CA LEU A 128 -11.90 18.77 5.31
C LEU A 128 -12.62 17.43 5.47
N PHE A 129 -12.39 16.72 6.58
CA PHE A 129 -13.03 15.43 6.82
C PHE A 129 -14.55 15.49 6.69
N GLU A 130 -15.22 16.43 7.35
CA GLU A 130 -16.67 16.53 7.35
C GLU A 130 -17.22 16.88 5.95
N ASP A 131 -16.58 17.79 5.25
CA ASP A 131 -16.95 18.19 3.90
C ASP A 131 -16.76 17.04 2.92
N ASN A 132 -15.65 16.32 3.01
CA ASN A 132 -15.36 15.17 2.14
C ASN A 132 -16.29 14.00 2.44
N TYR A 133 -16.53 13.67 3.72
CA TYR A 133 -17.43 12.60 4.11
C TYR A 133 -18.86 12.86 3.64
N THR A 134 -19.36 14.09 3.83
CA THR A 134 -20.71 14.49 3.44
C THR A 134 -20.84 14.54 1.92
N GLY A 135 -19.93 15.24 1.25
CA GLY A 135 -19.99 15.41 -0.19
C GLY A 135 -19.85 14.11 -0.98
N ALA A 136 -18.95 13.21 -0.59
CA ALA A 136 -18.83 11.89 -1.21
C ALA A 136 -20.12 11.08 -1.04
N GLY A 137 -20.72 11.11 0.16
CA GLY A 137 -21.97 10.42 0.44
C GLY A 137 -23.15 10.98 -0.35
N GLU A 138 -23.28 12.31 -0.46
CA GLU A 138 -24.34 12.98 -1.25
C GLU A 138 -24.21 12.69 -2.75
N ALA A 139 -22.97 12.52 -3.24
CA ALA A 139 -22.70 12.10 -4.61
C ALA A 139 -22.91 10.59 -4.85
N GLY A 140 -23.26 9.81 -3.81
CA GLY A 140 -23.53 8.37 -3.91
C GLY A 140 -22.29 7.49 -3.95
N LEU A 141 -21.11 8.01 -3.61
CA LEU A 141 -19.88 7.22 -3.53
C LEU A 141 -19.85 6.34 -2.27
N ARG A 142 -19.30 5.14 -2.38
CA ARG A 142 -18.97 4.32 -1.22
C ARG A 142 -17.82 4.98 -0.45
N ARG A 143 -17.90 5.03 0.88
CA ARG A 143 -16.93 5.72 1.72
C ARG A 143 -16.19 4.75 2.61
N GLY A 144 -14.87 4.87 2.64
CA GLY A 144 -13.99 4.35 3.66
C GLY A 144 -13.24 5.49 4.35
N LEU A 145 -12.57 5.20 5.43
CA LEU A 145 -11.72 6.17 6.12
C LEU A 145 -10.29 5.68 6.24
N TYR A 146 -9.35 6.60 6.40
CA TYR A 146 -8.04 6.28 6.93
C TYR A 146 -7.62 7.27 8.01
N PHE A 147 -6.82 6.79 8.94
CA PHE A 147 -6.16 7.58 9.95
C PHE A 147 -4.65 7.54 9.71
N PHE A 148 -4.04 8.71 9.44
CA PHE A 148 -2.60 8.81 9.24
C PHE A 148 -1.90 8.71 10.60
N SER A 149 -1.37 7.53 10.87
CA SER A 149 -0.81 7.14 12.15
C SER A 149 0.67 7.49 12.26
N GLN A 150 1.05 7.94 13.44
CA GLN A 150 2.44 8.02 13.89
C GLN A 150 2.57 7.38 15.27
N ALA A 151 1.78 6.33 15.52
CA ALA A 151 1.83 5.59 16.78
C ALA A 151 3.18 4.87 16.95
N VAL A 152 3.71 4.95 18.16
CA VAL A 152 4.96 4.28 18.57
C VAL A 152 4.72 3.26 19.68
N SER A 153 3.46 3.07 20.08
CA SER A 153 3.02 2.05 21.03
C SER A 153 1.58 1.62 20.76
N VAL A 154 1.21 0.46 21.30
CA VAL A 154 -0.16 -0.10 21.22
C VAL A 154 -1.18 0.86 21.79
N GLU A 155 -0.90 1.49 22.93
CA GLU A 155 -1.80 2.43 23.61
C GLU A 155 -2.08 3.66 22.74
N GLU A 156 -1.08 4.10 21.98
CA GLU A 156 -1.26 5.20 21.03
C GLU A 156 -2.13 4.81 19.84
N ALA A 157 -1.95 3.63 19.31
CA ALA A 157 -2.78 3.11 18.21
C ALA A 157 -4.23 2.89 18.66
N GLU A 158 -4.45 2.40 19.88
CA GLU A 158 -5.80 2.32 20.49
C GLU A 158 -6.43 3.71 20.64
N ALA A 159 -5.65 4.71 21.05
CA ALA A 159 -6.14 6.09 21.14
C ALA A 159 -6.47 6.69 19.78
N GLU A 160 -5.69 6.39 18.73
CA GLU A 160 -5.97 6.79 17.35
C GLU A 160 -7.29 6.16 16.84
N ALA A 161 -7.48 4.87 17.09
CA ALA A 161 -8.73 4.17 16.73
C ALA A 161 -9.95 4.75 17.48
N ALA A 162 -9.82 5.00 18.78
CA ALA A 162 -10.89 5.62 19.57
C ALA A 162 -11.23 7.03 19.06
N TYR A 163 -10.22 7.83 18.72
CA TYR A 163 -10.41 9.16 18.13
C TYR A 163 -11.07 9.09 16.75
N THR A 164 -10.69 8.13 15.91
CA THR A 164 -11.35 7.86 14.63
C THR A 164 -12.85 7.56 14.80
N LEU A 165 -13.20 6.73 15.78
CA LEU A 165 -14.60 6.40 16.10
C LEU A 165 -15.37 7.60 16.67
N GLU A 166 -14.72 8.45 17.46
CA GLU A 166 -15.28 9.72 17.93
C GLU A 166 -15.60 10.65 16.76
N LEU A 167 -14.65 10.87 15.85
CA LEU A 167 -14.83 11.68 14.64
C LEU A 167 -15.94 11.14 13.75
N LEU A 168 -16.01 9.81 13.58
CA LEU A 168 -17.04 9.17 12.77
C LEU A 168 -18.44 9.29 13.40
N GLY A 169 -18.53 9.32 14.72
CA GLY A 169 -19.79 9.58 15.45
C GLY A 169 -20.90 8.55 15.19
N GLY A 170 -20.54 7.28 14.92
CA GLY A 170 -21.49 6.20 14.66
C GLY A 170 -22.11 6.23 13.25
N ARG A 171 -21.62 7.09 12.33
CA ARG A 171 -22.06 7.17 10.94
C ARG A 171 -21.70 5.90 10.16
N ALA A 172 -22.50 5.55 9.14
CA ALA A 172 -22.28 4.37 8.33
C ALA A 172 -21.05 4.53 7.39
N LEU A 173 -20.39 3.41 7.13
CA LEU A 173 -19.35 3.28 6.11
C LEU A 173 -19.61 2.04 5.26
N GLU A 174 -19.36 2.15 3.99
CA GLU A 174 -19.48 1.07 3.02
C GLU A 174 -18.17 0.30 2.87
N LEU A 175 -17.05 0.98 3.13
CA LEU A 175 -15.68 0.44 3.06
C LEU A 175 -15.00 0.49 4.43
N PRO A 176 -13.84 -0.16 4.60
CA PRO A 176 -13.12 -0.22 5.86
C PRO A 176 -12.62 1.13 6.38
N ILE A 177 -12.19 1.10 7.65
CA ILE A 177 -11.34 2.12 8.26
C ILE A 177 -9.92 1.56 8.26
N PHE A 178 -8.99 2.30 7.67
CA PHE A 178 -7.61 1.86 7.47
C PHE A 178 -6.66 2.51 8.47
N PHE A 179 -5.78 1.69 9.04
CA PHE A 179 -4.58 2.12 9.72
C PHE A 179 -3.52 2.43 8.67
N ASP A 180 -3.11 3.67 8.58
CA ASP A 180 -2.12 4.17 7.62
C ASP A 180 -0.91 4.71 8.40
N TRP A 181 0.09 3.84 8.61
CA TRP A 181 1.32 4.20 9.29
C TRP A 181 2.45 4.28 8.28
N GLU A 182 3.08 5.47 8.21
CA GLU A 182 4.19 5.69 7.30
C GLU A 182 5.33 6.42 8.01
N THR A 183 6.57 6.19 7.54
CA THR A 183 7.69 7.05 7.95
C THR A 183 7.57 8.40 7.27
N VAL A 184 7.85 9.48 8.01
CA VAL A 184 7.90 10.83 7.48
C VAL A 184 9.35 11.30 7.37
N ASP A 185 9.64 12.13 6.37
CA ASP A 185 10.97 12.72 6.16
C ASP A 185 11.16 13.95 7.09
N ASP A 186 11.22 13.68 8.39
CA ASP A 186 11.49 14.67 9.42
C ASP A 186 12.47 14.06 10.43
N PRO A 187 13.65 14.64 10.66
CA PRO A 187 14.64 14.12 11.60
C PRO A 187 14.19 14.09 13.06
N GLU A 188 13.12 14.81 13.41
CA GLU A 188 12.52 14.80 14.74
C GLU A 188 11.26 13.91 14.82
N ALA A 189 10.94 13.19 13.74
CA ALA A 189 9.77 12.33 13.72
C ALA A 189 9.86 11.22 14.76
N ARG A 190 8.81 11.05 15.52
CA ARG A 190 8.69 10.05 16.58
C ARG A 190 8.62 8.60 16.04
N SER A 191 8.23 8.44 14.79
CA SER A 191 8.19 7.15 14.09
C SER A 191 9.56 6.63 13.64
N LEU A 192 10.63 7.45 13.73
CA LEU A 192 11.98 7.04 13.36
C LEU A 192 12.49 5.92 14.28
N GLY A 193 12.93 4.81 13.65
CA GLY A 193 13.49 3.67 14.36
C GLY A 193 12.48 2.79 15.10
N VAL A 194 11.19 3.03 14.91
CA VAL A 194 10.13 2.10 15.40
C VAL A 194 10.29 0.77 14.68
N SER A 195 10.30 -0.34 15.44
CA SER A 195 10.47 -1.66 14.87
C SER A 195 9.22 -2.13 14.13
N GLY A 196 9.40 -3.00 13.12
CA GLY A 196 8.27 -3.63 12.41
C GLY A 196 7.34 -4.42 13.34
N GLU A 197 7.89 -5.04 14.39
CA GLU A 197 7.09 -5.70 15.43
C GLU A 197 6.15 -4.70 16.13
N THR A 198 6.66 -3.51 16.48
CA THR A 198 5.86 -2.46 17.11
C THR A 198 4.80 -1.94 16.15
N VAL A 199 5.14 -1.68 14.87
CA VAL A 199 4.17 -1.22 13.86
C VAL A 199 3.07 -2.25 13.64
N THR A 200 3.43 -3.53 13.55
CA THR A 200 2.46 -4.65 13.46
C THR A 200 1.53 -4.70 14.67
N ALA A 201 2.08 -4.57 15.88
CA ALA A 201 1.29 -4.56 17.11
C ALA A 201 0.35 -3.34 17.18
N CYS A 202 0.78 -2.16 16.74
CA CYS A 202 -0.04 -0.96 16.63
C CYS A 202 -1.20 -1.17 15.66
N ALA A 203 -0.92 -1.67 14.45
CA ALA A 203 -1.94 -1.95 13.44
C ALA A 203 -2.99 -2.96 13.94
N ALA A 204 -2.54 -4.04 14.59
CA ALA A 204 -3.44 -5.04 15.17
C ALA A 204 -4.33 -4.45 16.30
N ALA A 205 -3.78 -3.57 17.12
CA ALA A 205 -4.52 -2.89 18.17
C ALA A 205 -5.56 -1.93 17.60
N PHE A 206 -5.19 -1.13 16.62
CA PHE A 206 -6.11 -0.23 15.89
C PHE A 206 -7.27 -1.02 15.29
N CYS A 207 -6.97 -2.06 14.48
CA CYS A 207 -7.97 -2.89 13.83
C CYS A 207 -8.94 -3.52 14.86
N ARG A 208 -8.42 -4.04 15.95
CA ARG A 208 -9.25 -4.64 17.01
C ARG A 208 -10.26 -3.64 17.61
N VAL A 209 -9.86 -2.39 17.85
CA VAL A 209 -10.77 -1.35 18.38
C VAL A 209 -11.84 -0.99 17.36
N ILE A 210 -11.47 -0.83 16.09
CA ILE A 210 -12.40 -0.54 14.98
C ILE A 210 -13.42 -1.67 14.80
N GLU A 211 -12.97 -2.92 14.80
CA GLU A 211 -13.82 -4.10 14.64
C GLU A 211 -14.75 -4.31 15.84
N ALA A 212 -14.28 -4.03 17.06
CA ALA A 212 -15.11 -4.09 18.26
C ALA A 212 -16.26 -3.07 18.23
N ALA A 213 -16.12 -1.97 17.48
CA ALA A 213 -17.17 -0.98 17.24
C ALA A 213 -18.11 -1.36 16.07
N GLY A 214 -17.90 -2.50 15.41
CA GLY A 214 -18.75 -3.02 14.33
C GLY A 214 -18.37 -2.55 12.92
N TYR A 215 -17.24 -1.89 12.75
CA TYR A 215 -16.74 -1.49 11.42
C TYR A 215 -15.75 -2.52 10.88
N LYS A 216 -15.57 -2.55 9.57
CA LYS A 216 -14.47 -3.29 8.94
C LYS A 216 -13.17 -2.51 9.13
N ALA A 217 -12.09 -3.22 9.39
CA ALA A 217 -10.75 -2.65 9.51
C ALA A 217 -9.86 -3.08 8.35
N GLY A 218 -8.84 -2.29 8.07
CA GLY A 218 -7.80 -2.61 7.11
C GLY A 218 -6.48 -1.93 7.46
N ILE A 219 -5.45 -2.28 6.72
CA ILE A 219 -4.14 -1.66 6.81
C ILE A 219 -3.67 -1.19 5.43
N TYR A 220 -3.07 -0.01 5.40
CA TYR A 220 -2.39 0.53 4.23
C TYR A 220 -0.89 0.29 4.34
N PHE A 221 -0.25 -0.05 3.24
CA PHE A 221 1.19 -0.24 3.17
C PHE A 221 1.70 -0.18 1.74
N ASN A 222 2.96 0.23 1.56
CA ASN A 222 3.70 0.09 0.32
C ASN A 222 4.49 -1.24 0.27
N LEU A 223 5.12 -1.55 -0.87
CA LEU A 223 5.88 -2.80 -1.05
C LEU A 223 6.93 -3.03 0.03
N GLN A 224 7.71 -2.00 0.39
CA GLN A 224 8.74 -2.10 1.43
C GLN A 224 8.14 -2.48 2.79
N MET A 225 7.05 -1.82 3.16
CA MET A 225 6.39 -2.10 4.44
C MET A 225 5.73 -3.48 4.44
N GLY A 226 5.14 -3.88 3.32
CA GLY A 226 4.49 -5.18 3.18
C GLY A 226 5.47 -6.36 3.30
N TYR A 227 6.71 -6.18 2.85
CA TYR A 227 7.71 -7.26 2.92
C TYR A 227 8.67 -7.18 4.12
N HIS A 228 8.88 -5.99 4.71
CA HIS A 228 9.93 -5.78 5.69
C HIS A 228 9.47 -5.24 7.04
N THR A 229 8.27 -4.66 7.11
CA THR A 229 7.78 -4.00 8.33
C THR A 229 6.64 -4.78 8.98
N TYR A 230 5.60 -5.10 8.20
CA TYR A 230 4.44 -5.81 8.72
C TYR A 230 4.61 -7.32 8.74
N ASP A 231 4.20 -7.96 9.81
CA ASP A 231 3.83 -9.37 9.83
C ASP A 231 2.39 -9.50 9.30
N LEU A 232 2.26 -9.50 7.96
CA LEU A 232 0.96 -9.48 7.27
C LEU A 232 0.11 -10.72 7.56
N GLY A 233 0.72 -11.84 7.97
CA GLY A 233 -0.01 -13.07 8.34
C GLY A 233 -0.99 -12.85 9.49
N GLN A 234 -0.77 -11.83 10.33
CA GLN A 234 -1.69 -11.44 11.41
C GLN A 234 -2.94 -10.72 10.90
N PHE A 235 -2.97 -10.29 9.64
CA PHE A 235 -4.04 -9.47 9.05
C PHE A 235 -4.84 -10.21 7.96
N SER A 236 -4.88 -11.54 8.02
CA SER A 236 -5.59 -12.36 7.02
C SER A 236 -7.11 -12.14 6.98
N ALA A 237 -7.69 -11.55 8.03
CA ALA A 237 -9.10 -11.18 8.12
C ALA A 237 -9.38 -9.70 7.81
N GLN A 238 -8.36 -8.85 7.82
CA GLN A 238 -8.46 -7.43 7.55
C GLN A 238 -8.31 -7.13 6.06
N THR A 239 -8.78 -5.96 5.66
CA THR A 239 -8.64 -5.50 4.28
C THR A 239 -7.23 -4.96 4.04
N LEU A 240 -6.51 -5.53 3.09
CA LEU A 240 -5.18 -5.07 2.69
C LEU A 240 -5.30 -4.02 1.57
N TRP A 241 -4.68 -2.86 1.79
CA TRP A 241 -4.61 -1.76 0.85
C TRP A 241 -3.15 -1.49 0.48
N LEU A 242 -2.79 -1.87 -0.74
CA LEU A 242 -1.43 -1.77 -1.27
C LEU A 242 -1.21 -0.46 -2.00
N ALA A 243 -0.16 0.27 -1.66
CA ALA A 243 0.40 1.35 -2.45
C ALA A 243 1.55 0.83 -3.33
N GLU A 244 1.30 0.76 -4.61
CA GLU A 244 2.29 0.34 -5.62
C GLU A 244 1.98 1.06 -6.94
N PRO A 245 2.43 2.31 -7.12
CA PRO A 245 2.21 3.04 -8.38
C PRO A 245 2.74 2.28 -9.59
N GLY A 246 1.89 2.08 -10.59
CA GLY A 246 2.29 1.30 -11.76
C GLY A 246 1.13 0.90 -12.67
N GLU A 247 1.40 0.02 -13.62
CA GLU A 247 0.43 -0.45 -14.61
C GLU A 247 -0.39 -1.65 -14.10
N HIS A 248 0.12 -2.40 -13.12
CA HIS A 248 -0.52 -3.52 -12.45
C HIS A 248 0.19 -3.81 -11.13
N PRO A 249 -0.49 -4.38 -10.12
CA PRO A 249 0.16 -4.75 -8.87
C PRO A 249 1.08 -5.97 -9.06
N THR A 250 2.24 -5.93 -8.40
CA THR A 250 3.21 -7.03 -8.42
C THR A 250 3.37 -7.71 -7.07
N PHE A 251 2.71 -7.19 -6.03
CA PHE A 251 2.74 -7.76 -4.69
C PHE A 251 2.31 -9.22 -4.68
N TYR A 252 3.05 -10.06 -3.93
CA TYR A 252 2.86 -11.51 -3.98
C TYR A 252 1.51 -11.97 -3.44
N TYR A 253 1.01 -11.29 -2.41
CA TYR A 253 -0.24 -11.67 -1.76
C TYR A 253 -1.44 -10.92 -2.31
N GLU A 254 -2.62 -11.50 -2.08
CA GLU A 254 -3.88 -10.87 -2.48
C GLU A 254 -4.13 -9.59 -1.66
N THR A 255 -4.51 -8.52 -2.35
CA THR A 255 -4.92 -7.25 -1.76
C THR A 255 -6.28 -6.86 -2.30
N ALA A 256 -7.13 -6.26 -1.48
CA ALA A 256 -8.45 -5.82 -1.90
C ALA A 256 -8.44 -4.43 -2.54
N LEU A 257 -7.55 -3.54 -2.05
CA LEU A 257 -7.34 -2.22 -2.64
C LEU A 257 -5.92 -2.09 -3.16
N TRP A 258 -5.79 -1.39 -4.28
CA TRP A 258 -4.52 -1.04 -4.89
C TRP A 258 -4.51 0.44 -5.28
N GLN A 259 -3.65 1.22 -4.64
CA GLN A 259 -3.34 2.61 -4.98
C GLN A 259 -2.27 2.58 -6.07
N TYR A 260 -2.68 2.93 -7.29
CA TYR A 260 -1.85 2.75 -8.48
C TYR A 260 -1.22 4.03 -9.02
N ASP A 261 -1.65 5.20 -8.53
CA ASP A 261 -1.15 6.50 -8.98
C ASP A 261 -1.27 7.52 -7.84
N HIS A 262 -0.15 8.20 -7.52
CA HIS A 262 -0.08 9.24 -6.48
C HIS A 262 -0.22 10.66 -7.04
N HIS A 263 -0.30 10.79 -8.37
CA HIS A 263 -0.32 12.07 -9.08
C HIS A 263 -1.46 12.12 -10.10
N GLY A 264 -2.54 11.41 -9.82
CA GLY A 264 -3.67 11.26 -10.72
C GLY A 264 -4.44 12.56 -10.91
N THR A 265 -4.97 12.76 -12.13
CA THR A 265 -5.93 13.81 -12.41
C THR A 265 -7.33 13.23 -12.38
N VAL A 266 -8.21 13.81 -11.57
CA VAL A 266 -9.62 13.38 -11.43
C VAL A 266 -10.54 14.58 -11.66
N THR A 267 -11.55 14.44 -12.53
CA THR A 267 -12.54 15.50 -12.74
C THR A 267 -13.22 15.83 -11.41
N GLY A 268 -13.34 17.10 -11.08
CA GLY A 268 -13.89 17.56 -9.81
C GLY A 268 -12.86 17.79 -8.70
N ILE A 269 -11.60 17.39 -8.90
CA ILE A 269 -10.45 17.67 -8.01
C ILE A 269 -9.45 18.53 -8.76
N ASP A 270 -9.14 19.71 -8.22
CA ASP A 270 -8.27 20.69 -8.90
C ASP A 270 -6.77 20.49 -8.58
N THR A 271 -6.43 19.55 -7.71
CA THR A 271 -5.08 19.13 -7.37
C THR A 271 -4.84 17.72 -7.89
N GLU A 272 -3.62 17.21 -7.72
CA GLU A 272 -3.36 15.79 -7.85
C GLU A 272 -4.10 15.01 -6.76
N ALA A 273 -4.53 13.80 -7.08
CA ALA A 273 -5.20 12.89 -6.15
C ALA A 273 -4.73 11.46 -6.39
N ASP A 274 -4.66 10.71 -5.32
CA ASP A 274 -4.33 9.30 -5.35
C ASP A 274 -5.47 8.51 -5.97
N ARG A 275 -5.13 7.60 -6.89
CA ARG A 275 -6.09 6.77 -7.59
C ARG A 275 -5.99 5.32 -7.18
N ASN A 276 -7.15 4.70 -7.02
CA ASN A 276 -7.27 3.37 -6.47
C ASN A 276 -8.15 2.45 -7.33
N LEU A 277 -7.90 1.15 -7.24
CA LEU A 277 -8.81 0.10 -7.65
C LEU A 277 -9.20 -0.75 -6.43
N LEU A 278 -10.50 -0.98 -6.26
CA LEU A 278 -11.03 -1.96 -5.31
C LEU A 278 -11.42 -3.20 -6.08
N PHE A 279 -10.94 -4.36 -5.64
CA PHE A 279 -11.24 -5.67 -6.19
C PHE A 279 -12.21 -6.44 -5.29
N GLU A 280 -13.37 -6.80 -5.81
CA GLU A 280 -14.33 -7.67 -5.14
C GLU A 280 -14.43 -8.98 -5.91
N LYS A 281 -14.22 -10.11 -5.24
CA LYS A 281 -14.30 -11.43 -5.88
C LYS A 281 -15.70 -11.66 -6.44
N ILE A 282 -15.76 -12.11 -7.68
CA ILE A 282 -17.01 -12.56 -8.28
C ILE A 282 -17.27 -13.97 -7.72
N GLU A 283 -18.31 -14.10 -6.89
CA GLU A 283 -18.76 -15.43 -6.44
C GLU A 283 -19.24 -16.22 -7.66
N GLU A 284 -18.57 -17.33 -7.94
CA GLU A 284 -19.12 -18.31 -8.91
C GLU A 284 -20.46 -18.79 -8.38
N SER A 285 -21.55 -18.48 -9.12
CA SER A 285 -22.86 -19.05 -8.82
C SER A 285 -22.72 -20.57 -8.86
N LYS A 286 -22.81 -21.22 -7.71
CA LYS A 286 -22.89 -22.69 -7.62
C LYS A 286 -24.17 -23.11 -8.33
N ASN A 287 -24.05 -23.46 -9.61
CA ASN A 287 -25.09 -24.18 -10.37
C ASN A 287 -25.15 -25.65 -9.92
#